data_7b746a7e80ef4045e56d1e1a87ae8386
#
_entry.id   7b746a7e80ef4045e56d1e1a87ae8386
#
_cell.length_a   1.000
_cell.length_b   1.000
_cell.length_c   1.000
_cell.angle_alpha   90.00
_cell.angle_beta   90.00
_cell.angle_gamma   90.00
#
_symmetry.space_group_name_H-M   'P 1'
#
loop_
_entity.id
_entity.type
_entity.pdbx_description
1 polymer ?
#
loop_
_entity_poly.entity_id
_entity_poly.type
_entity_poly.pdbx_seq_one_letter_code
_entity_poly.pdbx_strand_id
1 'polypeptide(L)'
;MSPLMLSVWIMVATFAVLATGIPIAFALALVSTVFFLAIEGFGRIPLVAEQFFNGLQDFGIVTIPMFLLMGIAVAASPAGKDLYSALDRWLNKVPGGLVLSNLGACSIFAALCGSSPATCAAIGKMGIPEMRKRGYSAELAAGTICAGGTLGILIPPSITMIIYGISTGTSIGKLFIAGILPGIMLTSLFMGWAYIYVRMNREGSEKVEVHEYTWKQRFEILPKILPFCLLVVGVLYVLYGGIATPNEASAVGALISIILVAIVYKMYKVKDIWAILTEGMQESVMLMLIIAASFLFSFVLSNLYVTQSLANEMVAIASNKWLLMLYINLFLLVAGCFLPPVAIILMTAPILYPIITAAGFDPIWFGVILTINMEIGLITPPVGLNLFVIQGIAPDISIGKILKGSLPFVLLMVLQIIILCIFPEIATWLPQAVMK
;
A
#
# COMPACT_ATOMS: atom_id res chain seq x y z
N MET A 1 14.67 22.96 26.80
CA MET A 1 14.07 21.63 26.94
C MET A 1 15.04 20.62 26.34
N SER A 2 15.15 19.41 26.92
CA SER A 2 15.96 18.39 26.25
C SER A 2 15.30 17.97 24.92
N PRO A 3 16.06 17.59 23.87
CA PRO A 3 15.50 17.15 22.61
C PRO A 3 14.53 15.98 22.74
N LEU A 4 14.77 15.08 23.71
CA LEU A 4 13.87 13.97 24.04
C LEU A 4 12.51 14.45 24.60
N MET A 5 12.52 15.41 25.52
CA MET A 5 11.27 15.97 26.05
C MET A 5 10.49 16.69 24.95
N LEU A 6 11.22 17.35 24.04
CA LEU A 6 10.65 18.02 22.88
C LEU A 6 10.00 17.02 21.91
N SER A 7 10.63 15.87 21.68
CA SER A 7 10.04 14.80 20.85
C SER A 7 8.71 14.33 21.37
N VAL A 8 8.59 14.12 22.69
CA VAL A 8 7.33 13.70 23.33
C VAL A 8 6.25 14.77 23.13
N TRP A 9 6.56 16.05 23.34
CA TRP A 9 5.60 17.13 23.14
C TRP A 9 5.15 17.28 21.69
N ILE A 10 6.08 17.19 20.73
CA ILE A 10 5.74 17.23 19.29
C ILE A 10 4.84 16.04 18.93
N MET A 11 5.16 14.82 19.38
CA MET A 11 4.35 13.64 19.13
C MET A 11 2.94 13.78 19.74
N VAL A 12 2.85 14.15 21.02
CA VAL A 12 1.56 14.34 21.69
C VAL A 12 0.73 15.42 21.00
N ALA A 13 1.35 16.56 20.66
CA ALA A 13 0.65 17.63 19.93
C ALA A 13 0.18 17.16 18.56
N THR A 14 1.01 16.42 17.82
CA THR A 14 0.62 15.87 16.50
C THR A 14 -0.59 14.95 16.61
N PHE A 15 -0.56 13.99 17.54
CA PHE A 15 -1.70 13.08 17.75
C PHE A 15 -2.94 13.81 18.27
N ALA A 16 -2.79 14.80 19.17
CA ALA A 16 -3.91 15.60 19.65
C ALA A 16 -4.58 16.39 18.54
N VAL A 17 -3.80 17.03 17.65
CA VAL A 17 -4.33 17.77 16.50
C VAL A 17 -4.97 16.82 15.49
N LEU A 18 -4.38 15.66 15.21
CA LEU A 18 -4.98 14.64 14.35
C LEU A 18 -6.29 14.09 14.91
N ALA A 19 -6.39 13.92 16.23
CA ALA A 19 -7.61 13.47 16.91
C ALA A 19 -8.78 14.46 16.78
N THR A 20 -8.53 15.73 16.44
CA THR A 20 -9.60 16.71 16.13
C THR A 20 -10.26 16.49 14.78
N GLY A 21 -9.72 15.59 13.93
CA GLY A 21 -10.23 15.32 12.57
C GLY A 21 -9.68 16.28 11.50
N ILE A 22 -8.71 17.13 11.83
CA ILE A 22 -8.04 17.99 10.86
C ILE A 22 -7.26 17.12 9.86
N PRO A 23 -7.32 17.41 8.53
CA PRO A 23 -6.53 16.67 7.55
C PRO A 23 -5.03 16.65 7.88
N ILE A 24 -4.39 15.52 7.66
CA ILE A 24 -3.01 15.21 8.09
C ILE A 24 -2.00 16.28 7.66
N ALA A 25 -2.11 16.76 6.42
CA ALA A 25 -1.22 17.81 5.91
C ALA A 25 -1.25 19.08 6.76
N PHE A 26 -2.45 19.52 7.14
CA PHE A 26 -2.62 20.72 7.96
C PHE A 26 -2.17 20.47 9.41
N ALA A 27 -2.41 19.27 9.96
CA ALA A 27 -1.94 18.93 11.30
C ALA A 27 -0.41 18.95 11.37
N LEU A 28 0.28 18.32 10.42
CA LEU A 28 1.74 18.31 10.34
C LEU A 28 2.32 19.72 10.14
N ALA A 29 1.76 20.48 9.18
CA ALA A 29 2.21 21.84 8.91
C ALA A 29 2.02 22.76 10.15
N LEU A 30 0.87 22.67 10.81
CA LEU A 30 0.55 23.45 12.01
C LEU A 30 1.52 23.15 13.15
N VAL A 31 1.65 21.88 13.52
CA VAL A 31 2.51 21.46 14.64
C VAL A 31 3.95 21.83 14.34
N SER A 32 4.45 21.53 13.13
CA SER A 32 5.82 21.89 12.72
C SER A 32 6.07 23.38 12.83
N THR A 33 5.18 24.19 12.28
CA THR A 33 5.32 25.66 12.30
C THR A 33 5.29 26.19 13.73
N VAL A 34 4.34 25.75 14.56
CA VAL A 34 4.20 26.22 15.94
C VAL A 34 5.45 25.88 16.76
N PHE A 35 5.91 24.62 16.75
CA PHE A 35 7.10 24.25 17.52
C PHE A 35 8.38 24.92 17.01
N PHE A 36 8.55 25.03 15.69
CA PHE A 36 9.70 25.67 15.11
C PHE A 36 9.78 27.15 15.49
N LEU A 37 8.68 27.89 15.33
CA LEU A 37 8.64 29.32 15.66
C LEU A 37 8.68 29.61 17.16
N ALA A 38 8.14 28.71 17.98
CA ALA A 38 8.21 28.84 19.45
C ALA A 38 9.65 28.72 19.98
N ILE A 39 10.51 27.97 19.28
CA ILE A 39 11.89 27.70 19.71
C ILE A 39 12.88 28.63 19.00
N GLU A 40 12.78 28.75 17.67
CA GLU A 40 13.70 29.51 16.81
C GLU A 40 13.31 30.99 16.63
N GLY A 41 12.04 31.32 16.97
CA GLY A 41 11.50 32.67 16.87
C GLY A 41 10.85 33.01 15.51
N PHE A 42 10.01 34.04 15.53
CA PHE A 42 9.23 34.46 14.34
C PHE A 42 10.06 34.95 13.15
N GLY A 43 11.30 35.35 13.35
CA GLY A 43 12.22 35.73 12.27
C GLY A 43 12.55 34.57 11.30
N ARG A 44 12.22 33.32 11.67
CA ARG A 44 12.45 32.12 10.87
C ARG A 44 11.27 31.71 9.98
N ILE A 45 10.18 32.50 9.91
CA ILE A 45 9.02 32.24 9.02
C ILE A 45 9.43 31.97 7.56
N PRO A 46 10.38 32.69 6.95
CA PRO A 46 10.80 32.41 5.57
C PRO A 46 11.31 30.97 5.37
N LEU A 47 12.01 30.39 6.37
CA LEU A 47 12.47 28.99 6.31
C LEU A 47 11.31 27.98 6.28
N VAL A 48 10.21 28.27 6.97
CA VAL A 48 9.02 27.40 6.94
C VAL A 48 8.45 27.35 5.52
N ALA A 49 8.32 28.51 4.88
CA ALA A 49 7.82 28.59 3.50
C ALA A 49 8.80 27.93 2.51
N GLU A 50 10.10 28.15 2.69
CA GLU A 50 11.15 27.54 1.87
C GLU A 50 11.14 26.01 1.98
N GLN A 51 11.06 25.46 3.18
CA GLN A 51 11.03 24.01 3.39
C GLN A 51 9.76 23.37 2.85
N PHE A 52 8.63 24.05 2.95
CA PHE A 52 7.39 23.60 2.35
C PHE A 52 7.49 23.54 0.80
N PHE A 53 8.13 24.53 0.21
CA PHE A 53 8.40 24.56 -1.23
C PHE A 53 9.42 23.48 -1.65
N ASN A 54 10.53 23.35 -0.89
CA ASN A 54 11.57 22.36 -1.14
C ASN A 54 11.03 20.93 -1.14
N GLY A 55 10.01 20.66 -0.31
CA GLY A 55 9.32 19.39 -0.30
C GLY A 55 8.59 19.02 -1.60
N LEU A 56 8.38 19.98 -2.50
CA LEU A 56 7.66 19.77 -3.77
C LEU A 56 8.54 19.91 -5.02
N GLN A 57 9.77 20.43 -4.89
CA GLN A 57 10.62 20.71 -6.04
C GLN A 57 11.38 19.48 -6.57
N ASP A 58 11.41 18.37 -5.83
CA ASP A 58 12.07 17.16 -6.29
C ASP A 58 11.32 16.57 -7.48
N PHE A 59 12.04 16.38 -8.59
CA PHE A 59 11.47 15.81 -9.82
C PHE A 59 10.93 14.39 -9.63
N GLY A 60 11.50 13.62 -8.68
CA GLY A 60 11.04 12.27 -8.32
C GLY A 60 9.58 12.22 -7.84
N ILE A 61 9.08 13.33 -7.29
CA ILE A 61 7.71 13.41 -6.77
C ILE A 61 6.65 13.26 -7.88
N VAL A 62 6.96 13.65 -9.11
CA VAL A 62 6.06 13.52 -10.28
C VAL A 62 5.69 12.04 -10.54
N THR A 63 6.52 11.10 -10.11
CA THR A 63 6.24 9.66 -10.16
C THR A 63 4.91 9.29 -9.48
N ILE A 64 4.58 9.94 -8.36
CA ILE A 64 3.40 9.62 -7.56
C ILE A 64 2.10 9.93 -8.33
N PRO A 65 1.83 11.16 -8.80
CA PRO A 65 0.63 11.45 -9.57
C PRO A 65 0.50 10.62 -10.84
N MET A 66 1.62 10.26 -11.48
CA MET A 66 1.58 9.46 -12.70
C MET A 66 1.19 8.01 -12.44
N PHE A 67 1.81 7.32 -11.44
CA PHE A 67 1.38 5.97 -11.06
C PHE A 67 -0.03 5.96 -10.47
N LEU A 68 -0.41 6.99 -9.72
CA LEU A 68 -1.76 7.13 -9.20
C LEU A 68 -2.78 7.22 -10.34
N LEU A 69 -2.51 8.05 -11.34
CA LEU A 69 -3.36 8.19 -12.53
C LEU A 69 -3.47 6.88 -13.31
N MET A 70 -2.36 6.13 -13.45
CA MET A 70 -2.35 4.79 -14.04
C MET A 70 -3.32 3.87 -13.30
N GLY A 71 -3.24 3.83 -11.98
CA GLY A 71 -4.09 3.00 -11.12
C GLY A 71 -5.56 3.40 -11.17
N ILE A 72 -5.86 4.69 -11.10
CA ILE A 72 -7.23 5.23 -11.15
C ILE A 72 -7.87 4.94 -12.50
N ALA A 73 -7.14 5.11 -13.61
CA ALA A 73 -7.67 4.80 -14.94
C ALA A 73 -8.14 3.33 -15.03
N VAL A 74 -7.34 2.40 -14.50
CA VAL A 74 -7.70 0.97 -14.47
C VAL A 74 -8.85 0.71 -13.50
N ALA A 75 -8.83 1.32 -12.30
CA ALA A 75 -9.85 1.14 -11.27
C ALA A 75 -11.22 1.69 -11.68
N ALA A 76 -11.27 2.77 -12.44
CA ALA A 76 -12.51 3.33 -12.99
C ALA A 76 -13.14 2.47 -14.09
N SER A 77 -12.39 1.49 -14.63
CA SER A 77 -12.81 0.65 -15.74
C SER A 77 -13.38 -0.72 -15.26
N PRO A 78 -14.05 -1.48 -16.14
CA PRO A 78 -14.46 -2.85 -15.84
C PRO A 78 -13.31 -3.87 -15.69
N ALA A 79 -12.04 -3.45 -15.72
CA ALA A 79 -10.86 -4.35 -15.67
C ALA A 79 -10.87 -5.29 -14.46
N GLY A 80 -11.25 -4.80 -13.28
CA GLY A 80 -11.36 -5.63 -12.07
C GLY A 80 -12.39 -6.76 -12.22
N LYS A 81 -13.52 -6.46 -12.86
CA LYS A 81 -14.56 -7.47 -13.16
C LYS A 81 -14.06 -8.54 -14.14
N ASP A 82 -13.41 -8.11 -15.21
CA ASP A 82 -12.94 -9.05 -16.24
C ASP A 82 -11.80 -9.92 -15.70
N LEU A 83 -10.92 -9.35 -14.87
CA LEU A 83 -9.85 -10.06 -14.19
C LEU A 83 -10.40 -11.14 -13.24
N TYR A 84 -11.35 -10.76 -12.38
CA TYR A 84 -12.05 -11.71 -11.53
C TYR A 84 -12.68 -12.85 -12.35
N SER A 85 -13.43 -12.50 -13.40
CA SER A 85 -14.11 -13.48 -14.26
C SER A 85 -13.13 -14.41 -14.97
N ALA A 86 -11.94 -13.91 -15.33
CA ALA A 86 -10.90 -14.76 -15.92
C ALA A 86 -10.39 -15.80 -14.94
N LEU A 87 -10.02 -15.37 -13.74
CA LEU A 87 -9.49 -16.29 -12.72
C LEU A 87 -10.55 -17.30 -12.27
N ASP A 88 -11.81 -16.89 -12.15
CA ASP A 88 -12.90 -17.83 -11.85
C ASP A 88 -13.00 -18.93 -12.92
N ARG A 89 -12.91 -18.59 -14.22
CA ARG A 89 -12.94 -19.58 -15.31
C ARG A 89 -11.79 -20.59 -15.27
N TRP A 90 -10.65 -20.21 -14.68
CA TRP A 90 -9.48 -21.09 -14.57
C TRP A 90 -9.45 -21.90 -13.28
N LEU A 91 -9.92 -21.31 -12.17
CA LEU A 91 -9.80 -21.90 -10.83
C LEU A 91 -11.10 -22.52 -10.30
N ASN A 92 -12.23 -22.42 -11.01
CA ASN A 92 -13.54 -22.89 -10.56
C ASN A 92 -13.63 -24.39 -10.21
N LYS A 93 -12.74 -25.23 -10.78
CA LYS A 93 -12.67 -26.67 -10.48
C LYS A 93 -11.84 -26.99 -9.21
N VAL A 94 -11.10 -26.01 -8.68
CA VAL A 94 -10.29 -26.19 -7.48
C VAL A 94 -11.19 -26.00 -6.24
N PRO A 95 -11.07 -26.83 -5.20
CA PRO A 95 -11.77 -26.57 -3.94
C PRO A 95 -11.40 -25.17 -3.41
N GLY A 96 -12.43 -24.35 -3.12
CA GLY A 96 -12.20 -22.95 -2.77
C GLY A 96 -11.82 -22.06 -3.95
N GLY A 97 -11.96 -22.53 -5.19
CA GLY A 97 -11.52 -21.85 -6.40
C GLY A 97 -11.97 -20.40 -6.50
N LEU A 98 -13.17 -20.09 -6.00
CA LEU A 98 -13.69 -18.73 -6.00
C LEU A 98 -12.93 -17.80 -5.03
N VAL A 99 -12.57 -18.32 -3.85
CA VAL A 99 -11.75 -17.58 -2.88
C VAL A 99 -10.35 -17.34 -3.45
N LEU A 100 -9.78 -18.37 -4.07
CA LEU A 100 -8.47 -18.28 -4.74
C LEU A 100 -8.51 -17.31 -5.93
N SER A 101 -9.60 -17.31 -6.69
CA SER A 101 -9.82 -16.35 -7.80
C SER A 101 -9.87 -14.91 -7.29
N ASN A 102 -10.53 -14.65 -6.17
CA ASN A 102 -10.56 -13.34 -5.54
C ASN A 102 -9.17 -12.87 -5.10
N LEU A 103 -8.42 -13.73 -4.39
CA LEU A 103 -7.05 -13.41 -3.97
C LEU A 103 -6.12 -13.18 -5.15
N GLY A 104 -6.21 -14.03 -6.17
CA GLY A 104 -5.44 -13.86 -7.41
C GLY A 104 -5.83 -12.59 -8.17
N ALA A 105 -7.13 -12.28 -8.23
CA ALA A 105 -7.60 -11.03 -8.82
C ALA A 105 -7.12 -9.81 -8.05
N CYS A 106 -7.16 -9.85 -6.72
CA CYS A 106 -6.59 -8.80 -5.88
C CYS A 106 -5.09 -8.63 -6.15
N SER A 107 -4.32 -9.73 -6.24
CA SER A 107 -2.86 -9.67 -6.46
C SER A 107 -2.49 -9.04 -7.81
N ILE A 108 -3.18 -9.43 -8.89
CA ILE A 108 -2.91 -8.88 -10.23
C ILE A 108 -3.44 -7.44 -10.31
N PHE A 109 -4.62 -7.15 -9.77
CA PHE A 109 -5.18 -5.80 -9.76
C PHE A 109 -4.36 -4.85 -8.88
N ALA A 110 -3.78 -5.37 -7.79
CA ALA A 110 -2.83 -4.68 -6.95
C ALA A 110 -1.65 -4.10 -7.75
N ALA A 111 -1.05 -4.93 -8.60
CA ALA A 111 0.04 -4.52 -9.49
C ALA A 111 -0.37 -3.47 -10.55
N LEU A 112 -1.66 -3.36 -10.84
CA LEU A 112 -2.20 -2.33 -11.76
C LEU A 112 -2.50 -1.02 -11.07
N CYS A 113 -2.98 -1.09 -9.81
CA CYS A 113 -3.57 0.04 -9.10
C CYS A 113 -2.62 0.67 -8.07
N GLY A 114 -1.74 -0.13 -7.45
CA GLY A 114 -0.82 0.35 -6.41
C GLY A 114 -1.51 0.87 -5.14
N SER A 115 -2.82 0.60 -4.98
CA SER A 115 -3.67 1.11 -3.89
C SER A 115 -4.51 -0.01 -3.28
N SER A 116 -4.40 -0.16 -1.95
CA SER A 116 -5.14 -1.18 -1.21
C SER A 116 -6.66 -0.92 -1.18
N PRO A 117 -7.16 0.28 -0.85
CA PRO A 117 -8.59 0.57 -0.87
C PRO A 117 -9.23 0.43 -2.25
N ALA A 118 -8.53 0.87 -3.30
CA ALA A 118 -9.03 0.75 -4.67
C ALA A 118 -9.12 -0.71 -5.13
N THR A 119 -8.14 -1.56 -4.76
CA THR A 119 -8.18 -3.00 -5.01
C THR A 119 -9.36 -3.66 -4.29
N CYS A 120 -9.58 -3.34 -3.00
CA CYS A 120 -10.75 -3.79 -2.25
C CYS A 120 -12.05 -3.40 -2.93
N ALA A 121 -12.16 -2.14 -3.37
CA ALA A 121 -13.37 -1.62 -4.00
C ALA A 121 -13.66 -2.28 -5.35
N ALA A 122 -12.65 -2.42 -6.20
CA ALA A 122 -12.82 -2.97 -7.55
C ALA A 122 -13.17 -4.45 -7.52
N ILE A 123 -12.43 -5.26 -6.77
CA ILE A 123 -12.64 -6.71 -6.70
C ILE A 123 -13.81 -7.06 -5.77
N GLY A 124 -13.98 -6.32 -4.66
CA GLY A 124 -15.02 -6.59 -3.66
C GLY A 124 -16.45 -6.45 -4.19
N LYS A 125 -16.69 -5.45 -5.06
CA LYS A 125 -18.01 -5.25 -5.70
C LYS A 125 -18.51 -6.50 -6.45
N MET A 126 -17.61 -7.29 -6.99
CA MET A 126 -17.94 -8.51 -7.72
C MET A 126 -17.77 -9.76 -6.87
N GLY A 127 -16.63 -9.86 -6.16
CA GLY A 127 -16.22 -11.06 -5.44
C GLY A 127 -17.14 -11.40 -4.26
N ILE A 128 -17.50 -10.40 -3.44
CA ILE A 128 -18.34 -10.63 -2.24
C ILE A 128 -19.73 -11.18 -2.61
N PRO A 129 -20.51 -10.53 -3.51
CA PRO A 129 -21.82 -11.06 -3.90
C PRO A 129 -21.73 -12.44 -4.53
N GLU A 130 -20.73 -12.70 -5.37
CA GLU A 130 -20.58 -13.99 -6.05
C GLU A 130 -20.21 -15.11 -5.07
N MET A 131 -19.30 -14.86 -4.13
CA MET A 131 -19.00 -15.84 -3.07
C MET A 131 -20.23 -16.16 -2.23
N ARG A 132 -21.01 -15.14 -1.85
CA ARG A 132 -22.24 -15.35 -1.05
C ARG A 132 -23.31 -16.14 -1.82
N LYS A 133 -23.49 -15.89 -3.11
CA LYS A 133 -24.39 -16.69 -3.96
C LYS A 133 -24.00 -18.15 -3.99
N ARG A 134 -22.70 -18.44 -3.94
CA ARG A 134 -22.16 -19.81 -3.95
C ARG A 134 -22.00 -20.40 -2.54
N GLY A 135 -22.67 -19.85 -1.52
CA GLY A 135 -22.79 -20.44 -0.19
C GLY A 135 -21.58 -20.25 0.73
N TYR A 136 -20.64 -19.35 0.38
CA TYR A 136 -19.56 -18.97 1.29
C TYR A 136 -20.08 -18.03 2.39
N SER A 137 -19.52 -18.15 3.59
CA SER A 137 -19.86 -17.26 4.70
C SER A 137 -19.52 -15.79 4.39
N ALA A 138 -20.32 -14.89 4.94
CA ALA A 138 -20.08 -13.46 4.79
C ALA A 138 -18.73 -13.03 5.37
N GLU A 139 -18.30 -13.68 6.45
CA GLU A 139 -17.00 -13.46 7.09
C GLU A 139 -15.85 -13.79 6.12
N LEU A 140 -15.89 -14.98 5.51
CA LEU A 140 -14.84 -15.41 4.57
C LEU A 140 -14.84 -14.54 3.31
N ALA A 141 -16.03 -14.26 2.74
CA ALA A 141 -16.15 -13.45 1.54
C ALA A 141 -15.57 -12.04 1.73
N ALA A 142 -16.00 -11.36 2.80
CA ALA A 142 -15.57 -10.00 3.09
C ALA A 142 -14.10 -9.94 3.58
N GLY A 143 -13.71 -10.86 4.49
CA GLY A 143 -12.36 -10.92 5.03
C GLY A 143 -11.29 -11.22 3.98
N THR A 144 -11.58 -12.14 3.05
CA THR A 144 -10.66 -12.47 1.95
C THR A 144 -10.40 -11.28 1.02
N ILE A 145 -11.44 -10.51 0.68
CA ILE A 145 -11.28 -9.32 -0.17
C ILE A 145 -10.57 -8.21 0.61
N CYS A 146 -10.94 -8.02 1.89
CA CYS A 146 -10.31 -7.05 2.77
C CYS A 146 -8.78 -7.28 2.85
N ALA A 147 -8.38 -8.52 3.07
CA ALA A 147 -6.97 -8.92 3.12
C ALA A 147 -6.32 -8.92 1.72
N GLY A 148 -7.00 -9.46 0.71
CA GLY A 148 -6.49 -9.46 -0.67
C GLY A 148 -6.20 -8.07 -1.20
N GLY A 149 -7.01 -7.08 -0.80
CA GLY A 149 -6.78 -5.68 -1.15
C GLY A 149 -5.46 -5.14 -0.62
N THR A 150 -4.98 -5.60 0.55
CA THR A 150 -3.72 -5.12 1.12
C THR A 150 -2.53 -5.37 0.20
N LEU A 151 -2.54 -6.42 -0.59
CA LEU A 151 -1.51 -6.71 -1.59
C LEU A 151 -1.24 -5.52 -2.55
N GLY A 152 -2.20 -4.57 -2.64
CA GLY A 152 -2.11 -3.37 -3.47
C GLY A 152 -1.00 -2.38 -3.10
N ILE A 153 -0.40 -2.50 -1.93
CA ILE A 153 0.72 -1.65 -1.51
C ILE A 153 2.04 -2.39 -1.40
N LEU A 154 2.05 -3.73 -1.50
CA LEU A 154 3.27 -4.53 -1.50
C LEU A 154 3.73 -4.93 -2.90
N ILE A 155 2.77 -5.33 -3.77
CA ILE A 155 3.08 -5.74 -5.15
C ILE A 155 3.32 -4.48 -5.99
N PRO A 156 4.49 -4.35 -6.65
CA PRO A 156 4.83 -3.16 -7.43
C PRO A 156 4.01 -3.04 -8.73
N PRO A 157 3.80 -1.78 -9.19
CA PRO A 157 4.22 -0.52 -8.58
C PRO A 157 3.40 -0.14 -7.34
N SER A 158 4.07 0.37 -6.31
CA SER A 158 3.47 0.67 -5.00
C SER A 158 3.71 2.13 -4.61
N ILE A 159 2.63 2.86 -4.34
CA ILE A 159 2.69 4.27 -3.93
C ILE A 159 3.41 4.40 -2.58
N THR A 160 3.20 3.47 -1.65
CA THR A 160 3.87 3.47 -0.35
C THR A 160 5.37 3.29 -0.46
N MET A 161 5.84 2.42 -1.36
CA MET A 161 7.27 2.24 -1.63
C MET A 161 7.89 3.45 -2.32
N ILE A 162 7.15 4.13 -3.21
CA ILE A 162 7.62 5.39 -3.82
C ILE A 162 7.83 6.45 -2.74
N ILE A 163 6.84 6.62 -1.87
CA ILE A 163 6.89 7.61 -0.79
C ILE A 163 8.04 7.31 0.17
N TYR A 164 8.23 6.05 0.55
CA TYR A 164 9.37 5.64 1.37
C TYR A 164 10.69 5.94 0.67
N GLY A 165 10.80 5.60 -0.62
CA GLY A 165 12.00 5.87 -1.43
C GLY A 165 12.37 7.35 -1.48
N ILE A 166 11.38 8.22 -1.72
CA ILE A 166 11.56 9.69 -1.75
C ILE A 166 11.96 10.21 -0.36
N SER A 167 11.26 9.76 0.69
CA SER A 167 11.49 10.24 2.06
C SER A 167 12.86 9.85 2.64
N THR A 168 13.44 8.75 2.16
CA THR A 168 14.71 8.19 2.67
C THR A 168 15.88 8.30 1.70
N GLY A 169 15.63 8.75 0.45
CA GLY A 169 16.63 8.71 -0.62
C GLY A 169 16.95 7.30 -1.12
N THR A 170 16.09 6.29 -0.77
CA THR A 170 16.28 4.90 -1.22
C THR A 170 15.77 4.72 -2.65
N SER A 171 16.48 3.96 -3.47
CA SER A 171 16.10 3.72 -4.87
C SER A 171 14.71 3.08 -5.00
N ILE A 172 13.78 3.77 -5.64
CA ILE A 172 12.40 3.30 -5.89
C ILE A 172 12.43 2.02 -6.73
N GLY A 173 13.29 1.95 -7.75
CA GLY A 173 13.44 0.75 -8.58
C GLY A 173 13.85 -0.48 -7.75
N LYS A 174 14.84 -0.33 -6.86
CA LYS A 174 15.25 -1.41 -5.95
C LYS A 174 14.15 -1.82 -4.97
N LEU A 175 13.37 -0.86 -4.45
CA LEU A 175 12.21 -1.14 -3.58
C LEU A 175 11.14 -1.93 -4.31
N PHE A 176 10.84 -1.59 -5.55
CA PHE A 176 9.86 -2.33 -6.36
C PHE A 176 10.30 -3.77 -6.59
N ILE A 177 11.56 -4.00 -6.96
CA ILE A 177 12.10 -5.36 -7.11
C ILE A 177 12.03 -6.13 -5.79
N ALA A 178 12.36 -5.47 -4.68
CA ALA A 178 12.33 -6.06 -3.34
C ALA A 178 10.92 -6.50 -2.92
N GLY A 179 9.87 -5.83 -3.40
CA GLY A 179 8.47 -6.17 -3.12
C GLY A 179 7.96 -7.41 -3.86
N ILE A 180 8.61 -7.86 -4.96
CA ILE A 180 8.11 -8.95 -5.80
C ILE A 180 8.06 -10.28 -5.04
N LEU A 181 9.18 -10.75 -4.52
CA LEU A 181 9.24 -12.04 -3.81
C LEU A 181 8.39 -12.05 -2.54
N PRO A 182 8.44 -11.03 -1.66
CA PRO A 182 7.52 -10.93 -0.53
C PRO A 182 6.05 -10.86 -0.96
N GLY A 183 5.71 -10.17 -2.04
CA GLY A 183 4.35 -10.10 -2.58
C GLY A 183 3.83 -11.46 -3.05
N ILE A 184 4.65 -12.21 -3.79
CA ILE A 184 4.33 -13.58 -4.22
C ILE A 184 4.20 -14.49 -2.99
N MET A 185 5.09 -14.36 -2.02
CA MET A 185 5.05 -15.14 -0.77
C MET A 185 3.75 -14.87 -0.01
N LEU A 186 3.37 -13.60 0.19
CA LEU A 186 2.14 -13.25 0.90
C LEU A 186 0.90 -13.75 0.16
N THR A 187 0.83 -13.57 -1.15
CA THR A 187 -0.25 -14.10 -1.99
C THR A 187 -0.37 -15.61 -1.82
N SER A 188 0.77 -16.33 -1.84
CA SER A 188 0.81 -17.78 -1.67
C SER A 188 0.36 -18.22 -0.28
N LEU A 189 0.76 -17.50 0.77
CA LEU A 189 0.31 -17.75 2.14
C LEU A 189 -1.21 -17.53 2.28
N PHE A 190 -1.73 -16.45 1.69
CA PHE A 190 -3.17 -16.17 1.70
C PHE A 190 -3.97 -17.23 0.95
N MET A 191 -3.52 -17.61 -0.24
CA MET A 191 -4.16 -18.67 -1.03
C MET A 191 -4.07 -20.04 -0.35
N GLY A 192 -2.91 -20.38 0.20
CA GLY A 192 -2.69 -21.64 0.93
C GLY A 192 -3.63 -21.77 2.12
N TRP A 193 -3.71 -20.72 2.96
CA TRP A 193 -4.63 -20.69 4.09
C TRP A 193 -6.08 -20.79 3.65
N ALA A 194 -6.48 -20.01 2.64
CA ALA A 194 -7.85 -20.02 2.13
C ALA A 194 -8.26 -21.39 1.58
N TYR A 195 -7.37 -22.07 0.85
CA TYR A 195 -7.58 -23.43 0.37
C TYR A 195 -7.79 -24.42 1.52
N ILE A 196 -6.91 -24.39 2.53
CA ILE A 196 -6.99 -25.28 3.70
C ILE A 196 -8.30 -25.00 4.47
N TYR A 197 -8.63 -23.74 4.73
CA TYR A 197 -9.82 -23.33 5.46
C TYR A 197 -11.10 -23.82 4.79
N VAL A 198 -11.25 -23.57 3.49
CA VAL A 198 -12.44 -24.01 2.72
C VAL A 198 -12.57 -25.55 2.71
N ARG A 199 -11.45 -26.26 2.56
CA ARG A 199 -11.45 -27.72 2.55
C ARG A 199 -11.83 -28.31 3.92
N MET A 200 -11.37 -27.71 5.02
CA MET A 200 -11.67 -28.18 6.38
C MET A 200 -13.12 -27.87 6.77
N ASN A 201 -13.62 -26.69 6.46
CA ASN A 201 -14.96 -26.25 6.86
C ASN A 201 -16.04 -26.61 5.84
N ARG A 202 -15.69 -27.23 4.71
CA ARG A 202 -16.59 -27.57 3.61
C ARG A 202 -17.44 -26.38 3.12
N GLU A 203 -16.95 -25.15 3.30
CA GLU A 203 -17.63 -23.95 2.82
C GLU A 203 -17.70 -23.96 1.28
N GLY A 204 -18.87 -23.63 0.74
CA GLY A 204 -19.11 -23.57 -0.70
C GLY A 204 -19.21 -24.93 -1.39
N SER A 205 -19.21 -26.07 -0.65
CA SER A 205 -19.18 -27.40 -1.26
C SER A 205 -20.56 -28.02 -1.52
N GLU A 206 -21.64 -27.54 -0.88
CA GLU A 206 -22.92 -28.26 -0.91
C GLU A 206 -23.94 -27.83 -1.99
N LYS A 207 -23.75 -26.69 -2.68
CA LYS A 207 -24.76 -26.17 -3.65
C LYS A 207 -24.18 -25.49 -4.89
N VAL A 208 -22.91 -25.69 -5.20
CA VAL A 208 -22.35 -24.98 -6.36
C VAL A 208 -22.48 -25.84 -7.59
N GLU A 209 -23.38 -25.48 -8.50
CA GLU A 209 -23.24 -25.86 -9.90
C GLU A 209 -21.87 -25.34 -10.37
N VAL A 210 -20.87 -26.23 -10.42
CA VAL A 210 -19.57 -25.92 -11.00
C VAL A 210 -19.84 -25.64 -12.48
N HIS A 211 -19.87 -24.36 -12.82
CA HIS A 211 -20.04 -23.96 -14.20
C HIS A 211 -18.87 -24.52 -15.02
N GLU A 212 -19.13 -25.49 -15.88
CA GLU A 212 -18.08 -26.06 -16.72
C GLU A 212 -17.76 -25.10 -17.86
N TYR A 213 -16.70 -24.34 -17.69
CA TYR A 213 -16.18 -23.50 -18.77
C TYR A 213 -15.42 -24.34 -19.80
N THR A 214 -15.81 -24.19 -21.07
CA THR A 214 -15.03 -24.73 -22.19
C THR A 214 -13.71 -24.02 -22.36
N TRP A 215 -12.73 -24.67 -22.98
CA TRP A 215 -11.43 -24.03 -23.29
C TRP A 215 -11.60 -22.73 -24.07
N LYS A 216 -12.55 -22.68 -25.03
CA LYS A 216 -12.88 -21.46 -25.78
C LYS A 216 -13.27 -20.31 -24.85
N GLN A 217 -14.17 -20.57 -23.89
CA GLN A 217 -14.61 -19.54 -22.91
C GLN A 217 -13.49 -19.07 -21.99
N ARG A 218 -12.51 -19.94 -21.66
CA ARG A 218 -11.34 -19.57 -20.85
C ARG A 218 -10.41 -18.61 -21.59
N PHE A 219 -10.20 -18.81 -22.89
CA PHE A 219 -9.33 -17.96 -23.69
C PHE A 219 -10.02 -16.69 -24.19
N GLU A 220 -11.35 -16.68 -24.31
CA GLU A 220 -12.13 -15.55 -24.83
C GLU A 220 -11.99 -14.26 -24.00
N ILE A 221 -11.73 -14.39 -22.67
CA ILE A 221 -11.60 -13.25 -21.78
C ILE A 221 -10.16 -12.68 -21.74
N LEU A 222 -9.16 -13.49 -22.12
CA LEU A 222 -7.76 -13.09 -22.04
C LEU A 222 -7.41 -11.80 -22.82
N PRO A 223 -7.94 -11.56 -24.04
CA PRO A 223 -7.64 -10.33 -24.79
C PRO A 223 -8.02 -9.04 -24.06
N LYS A 224 -8.96 -9.10 -23.11
CA LYS A 224 -9.37 -7.93 -22.32
C LYS A 224 -8.41 -7.64 -21.16
N ILE A 225 -7.73 -8.65 -20.64
CA ILE A 225 -6.89 -8.54 -19.43
C ILE A 225 -5.41 -8.49 -19.80
N LEU A 226 -5.02 -9.25 -20.81
CA LEU A 226 -3.62 -9.38 -21.24
C LEU A 226 -2.95 -8.04 -21.51
N PRO A 227 -3.58 -7.02 -22.14
CA PRO A 227 -2.96 -5.71 -22.33
C PRO A 227 -2.59 -5.02 -21.01
N PHE A 228 -3.41 -5.15 -19.98
CA PHE A 228 -3.14 -4.57 -18.66
C PHE A 228 -2.04 -5.33 -17.91
N CYS A 229 -2.01 -6.66 -18.00
CA CYS A 229 -0.91 -7.45 -17.46
C CYS A 229 0.42 -7.12 -18.15
N LEU A 230 0.39 -6.97 -19.48
CA LEU A 230 1.57 -6.56 -20.27
C LEU A 230 2.02 -5.14 -19.94
N LEU A 231 1.11 -4.24 -19.62
CA LEU A 231 1.45 -2.88 -19.17
C LEU A 231 2.30 -2.94 -17.89
N VAL A 232 1.88 -3.71 -16.87
CA VAL A 232 2.65 -3.85 -15.62
C VAL A 232 4.02 -4.49 -15.90
N VAL A 233 4.03 -5.61 -16.62
CA VAL A 233 5.28 -6.29 -16.97
C VAL A 233 6.20 -5.35 -17.77
N GLY A 234 5.66 -4.56 -18.68
CA GLY A 234 6.40 -3.57 -19.47
C GLY A 234 6.99 -2.46 -18.60
N VAL A 235 6.20 -1.88 -17.69
CA VAL A 235 6.68 -0.87 -16.74
C VAL A 235 7.82 -1.42 -15.88
N LEU A 236 7.64 -2.62 -15.32
CA LEU A 236 8.66 -3.27 -14.51
C LEU A 236 9.91 -3.59 -15.33
N TYR A 237 9.76 -4.11 -16.55
CA TYR A 237 10.86 -4.43 -17.45
C TYR A 237 11.72 -3.20 -17.78
N VAL A 238 11.07 -2.07 -18.09
CA VAL A 238 11.76 -0.81 -18.44
C VAL A 238 12.49 -0.23 -17.22
N LEU A 239 11.88 -0.32 -16.04
CA LEU A 239 12.50 0.11 -14.78
C LEU A 239 13.72 -0.77 -14.42
N TYR A 240 13.57 -2.08 -14.51
CA TYR A 240 14.61 -3.03 -14.11
C TYR A 240 15.75 -3.12 -15.11
N GLY A 241 15.44 -2.91 -16.40
CA GLY A 241 16.44 -2.82 -17.45
C GLY A 241 17.24 -1.52 -17.44
N GLY A 242 16.92 -0.58 -16.53
CA GLY A 242 17.55 0.74 -16.51
C GLY A 242 17.28 1.57 -17.79
N ILE A 243 16.23 1.20 -18.55
CA ILE A 243 15.86 1.85 -19.82
C ILE A 243 15.19 3.19 -19.57
N ALA A 244 14.41 3.29 -18.48
CA ALA A 244 13.75 4.52 -18.06
C ALA A 244 13.80 4.69 -16.55
N THR A 245 13.75 5.95 -16.13
CA THR A 245 13.58 6.35 -14.73
C THR A 245 12.16 6.05 -14.24
N PRO A 246 11.91 5.99 -12.92
CA PRO A 246 10.56 5.84 -12.39
C PRO A 246 9.57 6.90 -12.91
N ASN A 247 10.01 8.14 -13.11
CA ASN A 247 9.19 9.22 -13.66
C ASN A 247 8.74 8.95 -15.09
N GLU A 248 9.70 8.58 -15.95
CA GLU A 248 9.41 8.27 -17.36
C GLU A 248 8.51 7.04 -17.47
N ALA A 249 8.80 5.98 -16.73
CA ALA A 249 8.01 4.75 -16.73
C ALA A 249 6.58 4.99 -16.22
N SER A 250 6.40 5.83 -15.19
CA SER A 250 5.09 6.18 -14.67
C SER A 250 4.27 7.02 -15.65
N ALA A 251 4.88 8.00 -16.29
CA ALA A 251 4.23 8.86 -17.28
C ALA A 251 3.74 8.05 -18.50
N VAL A 252 4.62 7.20 -19.05
CA VAL A 252 4.26 6.29 -20.15
C VAL A 252 3.19 5.28 -19.69
N GLY A 253 3.31 4.73 -18.49
CA GLY A 253 2.34 3.81 -17.89
C GLY A 253 0.95 4.45 -17.77
N ALA A 254 0.88 5.69 -17.26
CA ALA A 254 -0.37 6.45 -17.15
C ALA A 254 -1.01 6.68 -18.51
N LEU A 255 -0.23 7.13 -19.49
CA LEU A 255 -0.74 7.38 -20.83
C LEU A 255 -1.27 6.09 -21.49
N ILE A 256 -0.49 5.00 -21.43
CA ILE A 256 -0.90 3.70 -21.99
C ILE A 256 -2.14 3.18 -21.26
N SER A 257 -2.24 3.31 -19.94
CA SER A 257 -3.42 2.84 -19.20
C SER A 257 -4.72 3.55 -19.63
N ILE A 258 -4.67 4.87 -19.81
CA ILE A 258 -5.80 5.65 -20.32
C ILE A 258 -6.17 5.21 -21.75
N ILE A 259 -5.19 5.02 -22.62
CA ILE A 259 -5.41 4.53 -24.00
C ILE A 259 -6.03 3.13 -23.98
N LEU A 260 -5.51 2.21 -23.15
CA LEU A 260 -6.06 0.85 -23.03
C LEU A 260 -7.50 0.87 -22.53
N VAL A 261 -7.81 1.68 -21.51
CA VAL A 261 -9.19 1.82 -21.00
C VAL A 261 -10.12 2.39 -22.08
N ALA A 262 -9.65 3.38 -22.83
CA ALA A 262 -10.41 3.96 -23.93
C ALA A 262 -10.69 2.94 -25.04
N ILE A 263 -9.70 2.13 -25.44
CA ILE A 263 -9.83 1.16 -26.54
C ILE A 263 -10.58 -0.09 -26.09
N VAL A 264 -10.16 -0.72 -24.98
CA VAL A 264 -10.71 -2.03 -24.54
C VAL A 264 -12.13 -1.89 -24.00
N TYR A 265 -12.38 -0.84 -23.21
CA TYR A 265 -13.68 -0.61 -22.56
C TYR A 265 -14.53 0.47 -23.21
N LYS A 266 -14.05 1.06 -24.32
CA LYS A 266 -14.73 2.13 -25.06
C LYS A 266 -15.07 3.36 -24.21
N MET A 267 -14.24 3.63 -23.18
CA MET A 267 -14.35 4.79 -22.31
C MET A 267 -13.59 6.00 -22.91
N TYR A 268 -14.00 6.40 -24.11
CA TYR A 268 -13.39 7.51 -24.86
C TYR A 268 -14.21 8.81 -24.84
N LYS A 269 -15.36 8.82 -24.14
CA LYS A 269 -16.15 10.05 -23.98
C LYS A 269 -15.36 11.04 -23.11
N VAL A 270 -15.39 12.29 -23.48
CA VAL A 270 -14.73 13.37 -22.72
C VAL A 270 -15.11 13.34 -21.23
N LYS A 271 -16.38 13.01 -20.93
CA LYS A 271 -16.86 12.89 -19.55
C LYS A 271 -16.14 11.79 -18.77
N ASP A 272 -15.88 10.63 -19.38
CA ASP A 272 -15.23 9.49 -18.72
C ASP A 272 -13.75 9.82 -18.45
N ILE A 273 -13.06 10.35 -19.46
CA ILE A 273 -11.66 10.77 -19.34
C ILE A 273 -11.54 11.90 -18.32
N TRP A 274 -12.45 12.87 -18.34
CA TRP A 274 -12.46 13.98 -17.39
C TRP A 274 -12.66 13.50 -15.95
N ALA A 275 -13.54 12.51 -15.75
CA ALA A 275 -13.74 11.92 -14.41
C ALA A 275 -12.45 11.26 -13.89
N ILE A 276 -11.76 10.45 -14.72
CA ILE A 276 -10.47 9.83 -14.37
C ILE A 276 -9.42 10.88 -14.02
N LEU A 277 -9.29 11.93 -14.86
CA LEU A 277 -8.32 12.99 -14.63
C LEU A 277 -8.63 13.80 -13.37
N THR A 278 -9.92 14.10 -13.11
CA THR A 278 -10.33 14.85 -11.92
C THR A 278 -10.06 14.08 -10.64
N GLU A 279 -10.43 12.80 -10.60
CA GLU A 279 -10.16 11.91 -9.46
C GLU A 279 -8.65 11.78 -9.22
N GLY A 280 -7.88 11.53 -10.28
CA GLY A 280 -6.42 11.45 -10.22
C GLY A 280 -5.77 12.73 -9.72
N MET A 281 -6.26 13.89 -10.16
CA MET A 281 -5.77 15.20 -9.71
C MET A 281 -6.10 15.45 -8.24
N GLN A 282 -7.33 15.15 -7.79
CA GLN A 282 -7.75 15.34 -6.40
C GLN A 282 -6.89 14.53 -5.44
N GLU A 283 -6.68 13.23 -5.73
CA GLU A 283 -5.81 12.38 -4.91
C GLU A 283 -4.35 12.83 -4.97
N SER A 284 -3.86 13.23 -6.14
CA SER A 284 -2.49 13.72 -6.31
C SER A 284 -2.23 14.98 -5.49
N VAL A 285 -3.14 15.97 -5.55
CA VAL A 285 -3.02 17.23 -4.78
C VAL A 285 -3.01 16.95 -3.29
N MET A 286 -3.88 16.04 -2.82
CA MET A 286 -3.91 15.63 -1.41
C MET A 286 -2.56 15.03 -0.98
N LEU A 287 -2.01 14.11 -1.78
CA LEU A 287 -0.72 13.48 -1.47
C LEU A 287 0.43 14.48 -1.51
N MET A 288 0.48 15.38 -2.52
CA MET A 288 1.51 16.42 -2.62
C MET A 288 1.48 17.33 -1.40
N LEU A 289 0.30 17.72 -0.93
CA LEU A 289 0.18 18.57 0.27
C LEU A 289 0.69 17.84 1.53
N ILE A 290 0.39 16.55 1.67
CA ILE A 290 0.91 15.75 2.79
C ILE A 290 2.44 15.64 2.72
N ILE A 291 3.00 15.43 1.52
CA ILE A 291 4.44 15.34 1.31
C ILE A 291 5.11 16.65 1.71
N ALA A 292 4.64 17.80 1.22
CA ALA A 292 5.19 19.10 1.55
C ALA A 292 5.18 19.37 3.07
N ALA A 293 4.05 19.09 3.72
CA ALA A 293 3.92 19.23 5.17
C ALA A 293 4.86 18.29 5.93
N SER A 294 5.09 17.07 5.42
CA SER A 294 5.97 16.09 6.03
C SER A 294 7.43 16.44 5.86
N PHE A 295 7.83 17.03 4.74
CA PHE A 295 9.19 17.57 4.59
C PHE A 295 9.47 18.68 5.59
N LEU A 296 8.51 19.60 5.78
CA LEU A 296 8.61 20.62 6.84
C LEU A 296 8.72 19.97 8.22
N PHE A 297 7.89 18.97 8.53
CA PHE A 297 7.93 18.25 9.79
C PHE A 297 9.30 17.58 10.02
N SER A 298 9.82 16.88 9.02
CA SER A 298 11.14 16.25 9.04
C SER A 298 12.27 17.26 9.28
N PHE A 299 12.22 18.40 8.57
CA PHE A 299 13.17 19.49 8.76
C PHE A 299 13.15 20.01 10.20
N VAL A 300 11.96 20.26 10.75
CA VAL A 300 11.83 20.76 12.13
C VAL A 300 12.37 19.75 13.14
N LEU A 301 12.05 18.47 13.01
CA LEU A 301 12.57 17.41 13.88
C LEU A 301 14.10 17.32 13.82
N SER A 302 14.67 17.42 12.62
CA SER A 302 16.10 17.38 12.41
C SER A 302 16.80 18.63 12.94
N ASN A 303 16.26 19.81 12.68
CA ASN A 303 16.81 21.09 13.14
C ASN A 303 16.80 21.20 14.66
N LEU A 304 15.78 20.67 15.32
CA LEU A 304 15.66 20.64 16.78
C LEU A 304 16.41 19.45 17.42
N TYR A 305 17.23 18.72 16.66
CA TYR A 305 18.02 17.56 17.12
C TYR A 305 17.17 16.41 17.71
N VAL A 306 15.86 16.40 17.44
CA VAL A 306 14.93 15.37 17.92
C VAL A 306 15.26 14.01 17.33
N THR A 307 15.48 13.96 16.01
CA THR A 307 15.77 12.72 15.28
C THR A 307 17.04 12.04 15.80
N GLN A 308 18.12 12.81 15.97
CA GLN A 308 19.42 12.32 16.45
C GLN A 308 19.33 11.82 17.89
N SER A 309 18.62 12.56 18.75
CA SER A 309 18.47 12.19 20.16
C SER A 309 17.65 10.91 20.32
N LEU A 310 16.54 10.78 19.56
CA LEU A 310 15.75 9.56 19.55
C LEU A 310 16.56 8.36 19.03
N ALA A 311 17.34 8.54 17.96
CA ALA A 311 18.17 7.47 17.41
C ALA A 311 19.20 6.98 18.46
N ASN A 312 19.90 7.89 19.12
CA ASN A 312 20.89 7.55 20.14
C ASN A 312 20.27 6.81 21.34
N GLU A 313 19.13 7.26 21.83
CA GLU A 313 18.43 6.62 22.95
C GLU A 313 17.87 5.25 22.57
N MET A 314 17.26 5.12 21.40
CA MET A 314 16.73 3.84 20.95
C MET A 314 17.84 2.79 20.79
N VAL A 315 19.00 3.18 20.26
CA VAL A 315 20.16 2.30 20.16
C VAL A 315 20.73 1.97 21.55
N ALA A 316 20.74 2.93 22.49
CA ALA A 316 21.23 2.71 23.84
C ALA A 316 20.33 1.80 24.70
N ILE A 317 18.99 1.91 24.53
CA ILE A 317 18.01 1.10 25.25
C ILE A 317 17.94 -0.33 24.69
N ALA A 318 18.14 -0.49 23.38
CA ALA A 318 18.05 -1.79 22.74
C ALA A 318 19.36 -2.58 22.96
N SER A 319 19.35 -3.50 23.92
CA SER A 319 20.47 -4.44 24.16
C SER A 319 20.76 -5.36 22.94
N ASN A 320 19.84 -5.43 21.99
CA ASN A 320 19.94 -6.24 20.76
C ASN A 320 19.19 -5.55 19.62
N LYS A 321 19.78 -5.54 18.41
CA LYS A 321 19.16 -4.97 17.21
C LYS A 321 17.78 -5.57 16.88
N TRP A 322 17.54 -6.85 17.19
CA TRP A 322 16.26 -7.50 16.94
C TRP A 322 15.18 -7.04 17.93
N LEU A 323 15.56 -6.70 19.17
CA LEU A 323 14.64 -6.10 20.13
C LEU A 323 14.25 -4.68 19.69
N LEU A 324 15.17 -3.91 19.13
CA LEU A 324 14.88 -2.62 18.51
C LEU A 324 13.88 -2.79 17.36
N MET A 325 14.10 -3.77 16.48
CA MET A 325 13.19 -4.05 15.37
C MET A 325 11.80 -4.45 15.87
N LEU A 326 11.70 -5.23 16.94
CA LEU A 326 10.41 -5.57 17.55
C LEU A 326 9.68 -4.32 18.05
N TYR A 327 10.35 -3.39 18.74
CA TYR A 327 9.74 -2.15 19.20
C TYR A 327 9.28 -1.26 18.03
N ILE A 328 10.09 -1.17 16.97
CA ILE A 328 9.71 -0.43 15.76
C ILE A 328 8.47 -1.05 15.11
N ASN A 329 8.42 -2.38 14.97
CA ASN A 329 7.24 -3.05 14.39
C ASN A 329 5.99 -2.85 15.25
N LEU A 330 6.08 -2.95 16.58
CA LEU A 330 4.95 -2.71 17.48
C LEU A 330 4.46 -1.26 17.38
N PHE A 331 5.37 -0.30 17.32
CA PHE A 331 5.03 1.11 17.12
C PHE A 331 4.33 1.33 15.78
N LEU A 332 4.85 0.77 14.69
CA LEU A 332 4.27 0.88 13.36
C LEU A 332 2.90 0.21 13.26
N LEU A 333 2.71 -0.93 13.91
CA LEU A 333 1.41 -1.61 13.98
C LEU A 333 0.37 -0.73 14.70
N VAL A 334 0.75 -0.16 15.85
CA VAL A 334 -0.16 0.74 16.59
C VAL A 334 -0.46 1.97 15.74
N ALA A 335 0.55 2.65 15.18
CA ALA A 335 0.35 3.83 14.33
C ALA A 335 -0.53 3.49 13.11
N GLY A 336 -0.30 2.32 12.49
CA GLY A 336 -1.04 1.82 11.32
C GLY A 336 -2.53 1.62 11.56
N CYS A 337 -2.93 1.33 12.80
CA CYS A 337 -4.33 1.21 13.14
C CYS A 337 -5.09 2.55 13.13
N PHE A 338 -4.40 3.69 13.24
CA PHE A 338 -4.99 5.02 13.37
C PHE A 338 -4.83 5.89 12.13
N LEU A 339 -3.74 5.73 11.41
CA LEU A 339 -3.33 6.62 10.33
C LEU A 339 -3.20 5.87 8.99
N PRO A 340 -3.47 6.52 7.85
CA PRO A 340 -3.21 5.93 6.56
C PRO A 340 -1.70 5.74 6.31
N PRO A 341 -1.32 4.72 5.51
CA PRO A 341 0.08 4.35 5.24
C PRO A 341 0.98 5.51 4.84
N VAL A 342 0.51 6.36 3.93
CA VAL A 342 1.26 7.52 3.44
C VAL A 342 1.68 8.45 4.57
N ALA A 343 0.74 8.76 5.48
CA ALA A 343 1.02 9.63 6.60
C ALA A 343 2.07 9.04 7.54
N ILE A 344 1.94 7.76 7.87
CA ILE A 344 2.88 7.08 8.76
C ILE A 344 4.27 7.09 8.17
N ILE A 345 4.41 6.71 6.90
CA ILE A 345 5.73 6.68 6.24
C ILE A 345 6.36 8.06 6.27
N LEU A 346 5.64 9.09 5.87
CA LEU A 346 6.17 10.45 5.82
C LEU A 346 6.52 11.03 7.20
N MET A 347 5.80 10.64 8.26
CA MET A 347 6.10 11.06 9.63
C MET A 347 7.25 10.26 10.24
N THR A 348 7.34 8.97 9.95
CA THR A 348 8.23 8.06 10.67
C THR A 348 9.51 7.74 9.91
N ALA A 349 9.50 7.71 8.58
CA ALA A 349 10.68 7.37 7.80
C ALA A 349 11.89 8.27 8.07
N PRO A 350 11.77 9.60 8.22
CA PRO A 350 12.90 10.46 8.56
C PRO A 350 13.51 10.16 9.94
N ILE A 351 12.72 9.62 10.86
CA ILE A 351 13.16 9.23 12.20
C ILE A 351 13.74 7.81 12.18
N LEU A 352 13.01 6.88 11.58
CA LEU A 352 13.37 5.46 11.62
C LEU A 352 14.56 5.12 10.72
N TYR A 353 14.70 5.81 9.58
CA TYR A 353 15.78 5.53 8.63
C TYR A 353 17.19 5.63 9.24
N PRO A 354 17.58 6.74 9.92
CA PRO A 354 18.87 6.81 10.60
C PRO A 354 19.02 5.77 11.72
N ILE A 355 17.93 5.43 12.42
CA ILE A 355 17.94 4.42 13.49
C ILE A 355 18.24 3.03 12.92
N ILE A 356 17.53 2.61 11.87
CA ILE A 356 17.69 1.27 11.30
C ILE A 356 19.04 1.09 10.59
N THR A 357 19.54 2.15 9.97
CA THR A 357 20.87 2.14 9.32
C THR A 357 21.99 2.10 10.35
N ALA A 358 21.88 2.85 11.44
CA ALA A 358 22.84 2.79 12.55
C ALA A 358 22.86 1.40 13.24
N ALA A 359 21.71 0.72 13.30
CA ALA A 359 21.59 -0.65 13.80
C ALA A 359 22.09 -1.72 12.80
N GLY A 360 22.49 -1.32 11.58
CA GLY A 360 23.03 -2.21 10.55
C GLY A 360 21.96 -3.00 9.79
N PHE A 361 20.73 -2.49 9.68
CA PHE A 361 19.70 -3.06 8.82
C PHE A 361 19.75 -2.45 7.41
N ASP A 362 19.40 -3.27 6.42
CA ASP A 362 19.29 -2.82 5.03
C ASP A 362 18.03 -1.96 4.85
N PRO A 363 18.15 -0.73 4.30
CA PRO A 363 17.02 0.17 4.11
C PRO A 363 15.95 -0.36 3.14
N ILE A 364 16.34 -1.15 2.14
CA ILE A 364 15.42 -1.74 1.17
C ILE A 364 14.58 -2.82 1.84
N TRP A 365 15.23 -3.69 2.61
CA TRP A 365 14.56 -4.70 3.42
C TRP A 365 13.58 -4.07 4.42
N PHE A 366 14.02 -3.00 5.10
CA PHE A 366 13.15 -2.29 6.04
C PHE A 366 11.94 -1.63 5.34
N GLY A 367 12.11 -1.12 4.13
CA GLY A 367 11.01 -0.58 3.32
C GLY A 367 9.92 -1.62 3.06
N VAL A 368 10.30 -2.88 2.82
CA VAL A 368 9.34 -3.99 2.68
C VAL A 368 8.66 -4.31 4.02
N ILE A 369 9.41 -4.39 5.11
CA ILE A 369 8.84 -4.62 6.46
C ILE A 369 7.86 -3.51 6.83
N LEU A 370 8.22 -2.26 6.61
CA LEU A 370 7.36 -1.10 6.85
C LEU A 370 6.06 -1.22 6.03
N THR A 371 6.15 -1.58 4.76
CA THR A 371 4.98 -1.75 3.89
C THR A 371 4.04 -2.82 4.42
N ILE A 372 4.54 -3.97 4.88
CA ILE A 372 3.73 -5.04 5.46
C ILE A 372 3.06 -4.58 6.77
N ASN A 373 3.75 -3.80 7.61
CA ASN A 373 3.13 -3.21 8.79
C ASN A 373 1.97 -2.27 8.41
N MET A 374 2.12 -1.50 7.34
CA MET A 374 1.04 -0.64 6.84
C MET A 374 -0.16 -1.46 6.33
N GLU A 375 0.09 -2.61 5.69
CA GLU A 375 -0.96 -3.54 5.27
C GLU A 375 -1.78 -4.05 6.46
N ILE A 376 -1.11 -4.46 7.52
CA ILE A 376 -1.77 -4.92 8.75
C ILE A 376 -2.64 -3.80 9.32
N GLY A 377 -2.14 -2.56 9.36
CA GLY A 377 -2.89 -1.40 9.83
C GLY A 377 -4.16 -1.13 9.03
N LEU A 378 -4.15 -1.36 7.71
CA LEU A 378 -5.32 -1.16 6.85
C LEU A 378 -6.50 -2.09 7.15
N ILE A 379 -6.26 -3.23 7.79
CA ILE A 379 -7.30 -4.22 8.12
C ILE A 379 -7.45 -4.47 9.62
N THR A 380 -6.85 -3.61 10.44
CA THR A 380 -6.87 -3.73 11.91
C THR A 380 -7.56 -2.51 12.54
N PRO A 381 -8.49 -2.69 13.50
CA PRO A 381 -9.11 -1.58 14.23
C PRO A 381 -8.07 -0.73 15.02
N PRO A 382 -8.39 0.55 15.35
CA PRO A 382 -9.73 1.15 15.34
C PRO A 382 -10.16 1.74 13.98
N VAL A 383 -9.24 2.14 13.10
CA VAL A 383 -9.63 2.68 11.79
C VAL A 383 -9.77 1.56 10.77
N GLY A 384 -8.68 0.90 10.37
CA GLY A 384 -8.73 -0.19 9.41
C GLY A 384 -9.42 0.19 8.10
N LEU A 385 -8.80 1.05 7.30
CA LEU A 385 -9.44 1.68 6.13
C LEU A 385 -10.15 0.68 5.20
N ASN A 386 -9.55 -0.48 4.94
CA ASN A 386 -10.16 -1.51 4.11
C ASN A 386 -11.44 -2.11 4.72
N LEU A 387 -11.55 -2.17 6.06
CA LEU A 387 -12.78 -2.63 6.72
C LEU A 387 -13.96 -1.74 6.36
N PHE A 388 -13.75 -0.41 6.34
CA PHE A 388 -14.78 0.56 5.96
C PHE A 388 -15.07 0.54 4.47
N VAL A 389 -14.07 0.34 3.61
CA VAL A 389 -14.27 0.18 2.17
C VAL A 389 -15.17 -1.04 1.91
N ILE A 390 -14.88 -2.17 2.53
CA ILE A 390 -15.69 -3.39 2.38
C ILE A 390 -17.10 -3.19 2.95
N GLN A 391 -17.24 -2.52 4.10
CA GLN A 391 -18.56 -2.21 4.65
C GLN A 391 -19.37 -1.28 3.72
N GLY A 392 -18.71 -0.33 3.06
CA GLY A 392 -19.36 0.54 2.06
C GLY A 392 -19.88 -0.24 0.85
N ILE A 393 -19.20 -1.34 0.47
CA ILE A 393 -19.59 -2.20 -0.65
C ILE A 393 -20.69 -3.19 -0.24
N ALA A 394 -20.62 -3.73 0.98
CA ALA A 394 -21.53 -4.73 1.52
C ALA A 394 -22.07 -4.26 2.89
N PRO A 395 -23.00 -3.28 2.91
CA PRO A 395 -23.47 -2.65 4.16
C PRO A 395 -24.19 -3.61 5.12
N ASP A 396 -24.68 -4.72 4.60
CA ASP A 396 -25.32 -5.78 5.35
C ASP A 396 -24.34 -6.66 6.15
N ILE A 397 -23.05 -6.55 5.92
CA ILE A 397 -21.99 -7.25 6.65
C ILE A 397 -21.44 -6.30 7.73
N SER A 398 -21.58 -6.64 9.00
CA SER A 398 -21.04 -5.83 10.09
C SER A 398 -19.50 -5.82 10.07
N ILE A 399 -18.88 -4.71 10.51
CA ILE A 399 -17.43 -4.56 10.63
C ILE A 399 -16.81 -5.71 11.44
N GLY A 400 -17.47 -6.16 12.52
CA GLY A 400 -17.01 -7.28 13.33
C GLY A 400 -16.90 -8.60 12.55
N LYS A 401 -17.79 -8.85 11.60
CA LYS A 401 -17.70 -10.02 10.70
C LYS A 401 -16.56 -9.88 9.70
N ILE A 402 -16.39 -8.69 9.12
CA ILE A 402 -15.27 -8.40 8.21
C ILE A 402 -13.94 -8.61 8.94
N LEU A 403 -13.81 -8.04 10.14
CA LEU A 403 -12.64 -8.18 11.00
C LEU A 403 -12.35 -9.65 11.33
N LYS A 404 -13.37 -10.41 11.75
CA LYS A 404 -13.20 -11.84 12.05
C LYS A 404 -12.71 -12.62 10.84
N GLY A 405 -13.20 -12.30 9.66
CA GLY A 405 -12.77 -12.92 8.40
C GLY A 405 -11.37 -12.50 7.97
N SER A 406 -10.90 -11.27 8.33
CA SER A 406 -9.56 -10.79 7.97
C SER A 406 -8.49 -11.17 9.00
N LEU A 407 -8.84 -11.53 10.24
CA LEU A 407 -7.89 -11.82 11.32
C LEU A 407 -6.85 -12.92 10.97
N PRO A 408 -7.21 -14.05 10.33
CA PRO A 408 -6.22 -15.05 9.95
C PRO A 408 -5.15 -14.49 8.99
N PHE A 409 -5.53 -13.59 8.11
CA PHE A 409 -4.61 -12.95 7.17
C PHE A 409 -3.67 -11.96 7.87
N VAL A 410 -4.13 -11.28 8.92
CA VAL A 410 -3.26 -10.48 9.81
C VAL A 410 -2.16 -11.36 10.40
N LEU A 411 -2.52 -12.55 10.92
CA LEU A 411 -1.54 -13.49 11.46
C LEU A 411 -0.53 -13.97 10.42
N LEU A 412 -0.97 -14.18 9.17
CA LEU A 412 -0.07 -14.54 8.06
C LEU A 412 0.88 -13.40 7.68
N MET A 413 0.43 -12.14 7.74
CA MET A 413 1.32 -10.99 7.54
C MET A 413 2.35 -10.85 8.67
N VAL A 414 1.94 -11.07 9.92
CA VAL A 414 2.90 -11.12 11.05
C VAL A 414 3.90 -12.26 10.86
N LEU A 415 3.42 -13.44 10.46
CA LEU A 415 4.31 -14.58 10.13
C LEU A 415 5.29 -14.21 9.01
N GLN A 416 4.83 -13.49 7.98
CA GLN A 416 5.69 -13.02 6.90
C GLN A 416 6.78 -12.05 7.40
N ILE A 417 6.45 -11.10 8.28
CA ILE A 417 7.45 -10.23 8.91
C ILE A 417 8.50 -11.06 9.64
N ILE A 418 8.08 -12.07 10.40
CA ILE A 418 9.02 -12.97 11.11
C ILE A 418 9.91 -13.72 10.11
N ILE A 419 9.35 -14.26 9.03
CA ILE A 419 10.12 -14.94 7.98
C ILE A 419 11.14 -14.00 7.35
N LEU A 420 10.77 -12.75 7.04
CA LEU A 420 11.66 -11.74 6.47
C LEU A 420 12.74 -11.27 7.48
N CYS A 421 12.47 -11.33 8.77
CA CYS A 421 13.49 -11.08 9.80
C CYS A 421 14.51 -12.22 9.90
N ILE A 422 14.09 -13.47 9.68
CA ILE A 422 14.97 -14.65 9.69
C ILE A 422 15.75 -14.77 8.37
N PHE A 423 15.08 -14.47 7.25
CA PHE A 423 15.61 -14.60 5.89
C PHE A 423 15.49 -13.26 5.13
N PRO A 424 16.32 -12.25 5.46
CA PRO A 424 16.29 -10.94 4.80
C PRO A 424 16.52 -11.02 3.29
N GLU A 425 17.21 -12.06 2.83
CA GLU A 425 17.53 -12.31 1.43
C GLU A 425 16.27 -12.41 0.54
N ILE A 426 15.12 -12.81 1.09
CA ILE A 426 13.85 -12.86 0.35
C ILE A 426 13.51 -11.47 -0.23
N ALA A 427 13.83 -10.39 0.49
CA ALA A 427 13.61 -9.03 0.02
C ALA A 427 14.83 -8.44 -0.71
N THR A 428 16.07 -8.83 -0.35
CA THR A 428 17.27 -8.17 -0.84
C THR A 428 17.97 -8.89 -2.00
N TRP A 429 17.76 -10.21 -2.16
CA TRP A 429 18.43 -11.00 -3.17
C TRP A 429 18.11 -10.54 -4.61
N LEU A 430 16.84 -10.36 -4.93
CA LEU A 430 16.42 -10.00 -6.28
C LEU A 430 16.93 -8.61 -6.72
N PRO A 431 16.84 -7.55 -5.88
CA PRO A 431 17.45 -6.26 -6.18
C PRO A 431 18.96 -6.32 -6.41
N GLN A 432 19.70 -7.12 -5.62
CA GLN A 432 21.13 -7.29 -5.75
C GLN A 432 21.53 -8.07 -7.02
N ALA A 433 20.69 -9.02 -7.44
CA ALA A 433 20.92 -9.83 -8.62
C ALA A 433 20.64 -9.07 -9.93
N VAL A 434 19.63 -8.21 -9.95
CA VAL A 434 19.12 -7.55 -11.17
C VAL A 434 19.70 -6.14 -11.35
N MET A 435 19.90 -5.39 -10.27
CA MET A 435 20.43 -4.02 -10.29
C MET A 435 21.83 -3.98 -9.66
N LYS A 436 22.80 -4.50 -10.39
CA LYS A 436 24.22 -4.41 -10.01
C LYS A 436 24.76 -3.00 -10.19
#